data_34f40fe4416b025c7aa013620a9b94b3
#
_entry.id   34f40fe4416b025c7aa013620a9b94b3
#
_cell.length_a   1.000
_cell.length_b   1.000
_cell.length_c   1.000
_cell.angle_alpha   90.00
_cell.angle_beta   90.00
_cell.angle_gamma   90.00
#
_symmetry.space_group_name_H-M   'P 1'
#
loop_
_entity.id
_entity.type
_entity.pdbx_description
1 polymer ?
#
loop_
_entity_poly.entity_id
_entity_poly.type
_entity_poly.pdbx_seq_one_letter_code
_entity_poly.pdbx_strand_id
1 'polypeptide(L)'
;MFSKGCSFTDDSVMTIAVGEALLAVGPQATIKEIEEAVVTNMQDWGGRYPHAGYGGKFRHWLKEKNPKPYGSYGNGSAMRVSAAGWLYDSMERTREVARATANVTHNHPEGIKGAEATASAIYMARNGSSKEEIKEYIEKEFHYNLDRTLDEIRPGYHMDETCQRTVPEAIIAFLESKDFEDAIRNAVSLGGDTDTLGAITGSIAEAFYGISDVLIAECRSRIDEGLMTDILDEFDHILGRDKNADSDEKNGTQAN
;
A
#
# COMPACT_ATOMS: atom_id res chain seq x y z
N MET A 1 -6.55 15.95 -11.00
CA MET A 1 -5.65 14.89 -10.51
C MET A 1 -5.19 13.97 -11.65
N PHE A 2 -6.07 13.43 -12.48
CA PHE A 2 -5.73 12.49 -13.55
C PHE A 2 -5.45 13.17 -14.89
N SER A 3 -4.42 12.72 -15.62
CA SER A 3 -4.14 13.09 -17.00
C SER A 3 -4.62 12.01 -17.97
N LYS A 4 -4.72 12.33 -19.26
CA LYS A 4 -5.12 11.35 -20.30
C LYS A 4 -4.12 10.18 -20.46
N GLY A 5 -2.88 10.33 -20.00
CA GLY A 5 -1.83 9.32 -20.11
C GLY A 5 -1.56 8.55 -18.82
N CYS A 6 -2.37 8.74 -17.76
CA CYS A 6 -2.21 7.96 -16.54
C CYS A 6 -2.48 6.48 -16.78
N SER A 7 -1.56 5.65 -16.34
CA SER A 7 -1.66 4.19 -16.30
C SER A 7 -1.13 3.69 -14.96
N PHE A 8 -1.53 2.49 -14.59
CA PHE A 8 -0.98 1.82 -13.41
C PHE A 8 0.47 1.34 -13.67
N THR A 9 1.24 1.21 -12.61
CA THR A 9 2.63 0.73 -12.60
C THR A 9 2.75 -0.54 -11.77
N ASP A 10 3.99 -0.99 -11.52
CA ASP A 10 4.28 -2.10 -10.60
C ASP A 10 3.82 -1.84 -9.17
N ASP A 11 3.70 -0.58 -8.74
CA ASP A 11 3.06 -0.22 -7.48
C ASP A 11 1.65 -0.81 -7.38
N SER A 12 0.81 -0.60 -8.38
CA SER A 12 -0.56 -1.13 -8.41
C SER A 12 -0.57 -2.65 -8.53
N VAL A 13 0.21 -3.20 -9.47
CA VAL A 13 0.26 -4.65 -9.74
C VAL A 13 0.70 -5.42 -8.49
N MET A 14 1.76 -4.96 -7.82
CA MET A 14 2.28 -5.65 -6.65
C MET A 14 1.43 -5.42 -5.39
N THR A 15 0.73 -4.29 -5.28
CA THR A 15 -0.26 -4.06 -4.22
C THR A 15 -1.42 -5.04 -4.33
N ILE A 16 -1.97 -5.23 -5.53
CA ILE A 16 -3.03 -6.22 -5.80
C ILE A 16 -2.53 -7.64 -5.53
N ALA A 17 -1.32 -7.98 -6.01
CA ALA A 17 -0.73 -9.30 -5.79
C ALA A 17 -0.57 -9.66 -4.31
N VAL A 18 -0.12 -8.71 -3.49
CA VAL A 18 0.00 -8.90 -2.04
C VAL A 18 -1.39 -8.96 -1.39
N GLY A 19 -2.33 -8.10 -1.82
CA GLY A 19 -3.70 -8.11 -1.35
C GLY A 19 -4.37 -9.47 -1.57
N GLU A 20 -4.35 -9.99 -2.80
CA GLU A 20 -4.88 -11.31 -3.15
C GLU A 20 -4.23 -12.43 -2.32
N ALA A 21 -2.91 -12.40 -2.15
CA ALA A 21 -2.21 -13.38 -1.34
C ALA A 21 -2.72 -13.42 0.11
N LEU A 22 -2.91 -12.26 0.73
CA LEU A 22 -3.36 -12.15 2.11
C LEU A 22 -4.85 -12.54 2.26
N LEU A 23 -5.69 -12.19 1.30
CA LEU A 23 -7.09 -12.61 1.24
C LEU A 23 -7.20 -14.15 1.15
N ALA A 24 -6.43 -14.75 0.24
CA ALA A 24 -6.48 -16.19 -0.02
C ALA A 24 -6.07 -17.05 1.19
N VAL A 25 -5.09 -16.61 1.97
CA VAL A 25 -4.64 -17.37 3.15
C VAL A 25 -5.44 -17.06 4.42
N GLY A 26 -6.07 -15.89 4.47
CA GLY A 26 -6.89 -15.44 5.60
C GLY A 26 -6.10 -14.98 6.83
N PRO A 27 -6.80 -14.42 7.84
CA PRO A 27 -6.17 -13.70 8.96
C PRO A 27 -5.37 -14.58 9.93
N GLN A 28 -5.66 -15.89 9.97
CA GLN A 28 -5.04 -16.85 10.91
C GLN A 28 -3.84 -17.60 10.30
N ALA A 29 -3.46 -17.29 9.06
CA ALA A 29 -2.37 -17.96 8.38
C ALA A 29 -1.03 -17.81 9.13
N THR A 30 -0.20 -18.83 9.08
CA THR A 30 1.16 -18.76 9.59
C THR A 30 2.03 -17.85 8.72
N ILE A 31 3.13 -17.35 9.27
CA ILE A 31 4.07 -16.51 8.50
C ILE A 31 4.59 -17.24 7.27
N LYS A 32 4.84 -18.54 7.38
CA LYS A 32 5.29 -19.34 6.24
C LYS A 32 4.24 -19.42 5.12
N GLU A 33 2.97 -19.63 5.46
CA GLU A 33 1.88 -19.64 4.47
C GLU A 33 1.73 -18.28 3.79
N ILE A 34 1.87 -17.18 4.55
CA ILE A 34 1.85 -15.83 4.01
C ILE A 34 3.01 -15.61 3.01
N GLU A 35 4.24 -15.94 3.41
CA GLU A 35 5.42 -15.79 2.54
C GLU A 35 5.28 -16.62 1.26
N GLU A 36 4.82 -17.88 1.34
CA GLU A 36 4.58 -18.75 0.20
C GLU A 36 3.50 -18.19 -0.74
N ALA A 37 2.39 -17.70 -0.20
CA ALA A 37 1.32 -17.08 -0.98
C ALA A 37 1.78 -15.78 -1.66
N VAL A 38 2.48 -14.90 -0.92
CA VAL A 38 3.01 -13.64 -1.46
C VAL A 38 4.00 -13.90 -2.62
N VAL A 39 4.89 -14.89 -2.48
CA VAL A 39 5.80 -15.28 -3.58
C VAL A 39 5.01 -15.72 -4.81
N THR A 40 4.05 -16.62 -4.63
CA THR A 40 3.24 -17.19 -5.71
C THR A 40 2.46 -16.10 -6.45
N ASN A 41 1.75 -15.25 -5.70
CA ASN A 41 0.92 -14.20 -6.28
C ASN A 41 1.75 -13.12 -6.96
N MET A 42 2.87 -12.68 -6.36
CA MET A 42 3.73 -11.70 -7.02
C MET A 42 4.34 -12.23 -8.33
N GLN A 43 4.70 -13.52 -8.39
CA GLN A 43 5.20 -14.12 -9.64
C GLN A 43 4.11 -14.24 -10.70
N ASP A 44 2.89 -14.62 -10.32
CA ASP A 44 1.76 -14.73 -11.23
C ASP A 44 1.36 -13.34 -11.80
N TRP A 45 1.13 -12.36 -10.93
CA TRP A 45 0.81 -11.00 -11.35
C TRP A 45 1.94 -10.35 -12.16
N GLY A 46 3.21 -10.55 -11.75
CA GLY A 46 4.36 -10.10 -12.50
C GLY A 46 4.47 -10.72 -13.88
N GLY A 47 4.02 -11.96 -14.03
CA GLY A 47 3.93 -12.67 -15.33
C GLY A 47 2.83 -12.13 -16.23
N ARG A 48 1.68 -11.74 -15.66
CA ARG A 48 0.56 -11.11 -16.38
C ARG A 48 0.90 -9.70 -16.86
N TYR A 49 1.66 -8.94 -16.07
CA TYR A 49 2.03 -7.54 -16.36
C TYR A 49 3.55 -7.33 -16.45
N PRO A 50 4.25 -7.97 -17.40
CA PRO A 50 5.73 -8.00 -17.41
C PRO A 50 6.40 -6.65 -17.70
N HIS A 51 5.62 -5.64 -18.09
CA HIS A 51 6.08 -4.31 -18.48
C HIS A 51 5.62 -3.20 -17.51
N ALA A 52 5.20 -3.55 -16.28
CA ALA A 52 4.64 -2.59 -15.33
C ALA A 52 5.68 -1.63 -14.69
N GLY A 53 6.98 -1.79 -14.95
CA GLY A 53 8.00 -0.87 -14.44
C GLY A 53 9.01 -1.48 -13.46
N TYR A 54 8.92 -2.77 -13.17
CA TYR A 54 9.76 -3.46 -12.17
C TYR A 54 11.25 -3.14 -12.22
N GLY A 55 11.85 -2.91 -11.06
CA GLY A 55 13.30 -2.80 -10.91
C GLY A 55 14.04 -4.06 -11.36
N GLY A 56 15.29 -3.90 -11.82
CA GLY A 56 16.03 -4.96 -12.51
C GLY A 56 16.20 -6.26 -11.71
N LYS A 57 16.53 -6.17 -10.40
CA LYS A 57 16.66 -7.35 -9.53
C LYS A 57 15.32 -8.04 -9.31
N PHE A 58 14.26 -7.26 -9.10
CA PHE A 58 12.91 -7.79 -8.88
C PHE A 58 12.36 -8.48 -10.15
N ARG A 59 12.58 -7.90 -11.34
CA ARG A 59 12.23 -8.52 -12.62
C ARG A 59 12.91 -9.86 -12.83
N HIS A 60 14.14 -10.03 -12.34
CA HIS A 60 14.84 -11.32 -12.36
C HIS A 60 14.20 -12.30 -11.39
N TRP A 61 13.97 -11.87 -10.13
CA TRP A 61 13.33 -12.65 -9.07
C TRP A 61 11.94 -13.19 -9.48
N LEU A 62 11.14 -12.38 -10.19
CA LEU A 62 9.82 -12.80 -10.70
C LEU A 62 9.88 -14.03 -11.62
N LYS A 63 11.02 -14.31 -12.24
CA LYS A 63 11.22 -15.43 -13.20
C LYS A 63 11.93 -16.64 -12.59
N GLU A 64 12.38 -16.53 -11.35
CA GLU A 64 13.10 -17.61 -10.70
C GLU A 64 12.17 -18.76 -10.31
N LYS A 65 12.60 -20.00 -10.52
CA LYS A 65 11.82 -21.18 -10.11
C LYS A 65 11.74 -21.35 -8.59
N ASN A 66 12.78 -20.95 -7.87
CA ASN A 66 12.86 -21.00 -6.41
C ASN A 66 13.42 -19.66 -5.91
N PRO A 67 12.63 -18.60 -5.98
CA PRO A 67 13.09 -17.26 -5.67
C PRO A 67 13.51 -17.17 -4.20
N LYS A 68 14.59 -16.41 -3.96
CA LYS A 68 15.11 -16.16 -2.62
C LYS A 68 15.18 -14.66 -2.37
N PRO A 69 15.04 -14.24 -1.11
CA PRO A 69 15.29 -12.85 -0.74
C PRO A 69 16.70 -12.42 -1.16
N TYR A 70 16.85 -11.18 -1.62
CA TYR A 70 18.13 -10.67 -2.14
C TYR A 70 18.62 -9.42 -1.42
N GLY A 71 18.15 -9.19 -0.18
CA GLY A 71 18.63 -8.12 0.70
C GLY A 71 18.28 -6.72 0.19
N SER A 72 17.16 -6.55 -0.53
CA SER A 72 16.72 -5.23 -0.97
C SER A 72 16.36 -4.35 0.21
N TYR A 73 16.72 -3.08 0.13
CA TYR A 73 16.26 -1.98 0.99
C TYR A 73 15.47 -0.93 0.20
N GLY A 74 15.07 -1.30 -1.02
CA GLY A 74 14.24 -0.47 -1.88
C GLY A 74 12.83 -0.25 -1.31
N ASN A 75 12.17 0.80 -1.79
CA ASN A 75 10.82 1.19 -1.36
C ASN A 75 9.71 0.24 -1.82
N GLY A 76 10.02 -0.72 -2.71
CA GLY A 76 9.09 -1.72 -3.22
C GLY A 76 8.43 -2.61 -2.15
N SER A 77 9.00 -2.76 -0.96
CA SER A 77 8.32 -3.43 0.16
C SER A 77 7.24 -2.56 0.78
N ALA A 78 7.46 -1.25 0.87
CA ALA A 78 6.51 -0.28 1.46
C ALA A 78 5.36 0.06 0.50
N MET A 79 5.63 0.18 -0.82
CA MET A 79 4.62 0.54 -1.82
C MET A 79 3.45 -0.46 -1.89
N ARG A 80 3.72 -1.75 -1.66
CA ARG A 80 2.75 -2.85 -1.84
C ARG A 80 2.13 -3.41 -0.56
N VAL A 81 2.43 -2.81 0.61
CA VAL A 81 2.10 -3.39 1.92
C VAL A 81 0.71 -3.03 2.43
N SER A 82 -0.04 -2.17 1.74
CA SER A 82 -1.27 -1.55 2.24
C SER A 82 -2.27 -2.56 2.81
N ALA A 83 -2.46 -3.71 2.15
CA ALA A 83 -3.35 -4.78 2.60
C ALA A 83 -3.05 -5.26 4.03
N ALA A 84 -1.78 -5.31 4.43
CA ALA A 84 -1.41 -5.67 5.80
C ALA A 84 -1.90 -4.64 6.84
N GLY A 85 -1.97 -3.36 6.47
CA GLY A 85 -2.53 -2.31 7.33
C GLY A 85 -4.05 -2.40 7.51
N TRP A 86 -4.75 -3.04 6.57
CA TRP A 86 -6.22 -3.12 6.57
C TRP A 86 -6.80 -4.40 7.16
N LEU A 87 -6.16 -5.55 6.96
CA LEU A 87 -6.79 -6.88 7.19
C LEU A 87 -6.66 -7.43 8.61
N TYR A 88 -5.87 -6.81 9.48
CA TYR A 88 -5.58 -7.39 10.80
C TYR A 88 -5.98 -6.48 11.95
N ASP A 89 -6.48 -7.07 13.05
CA ASP A 89 -7.09 -6.35 14.17
C ASP A 89 -6.11 -5.96 15.29
N SER A 90 -4.83 -6.26 15.16
CA SER A 90 -3.81 -5.83 16.12
C SER A 90 -2.58 -5.27 15.44
N MET A 91 -1.95 -4.27 16.07
CA MET A 91 -0.69 -3.69 15.61
C MET A 91 0.42 -4.74 15.50
N GLU A 92 0.49 -5.65 16.46
CA GLU A 92 1.49 -6.72 16.46
C GLU A 92 1.36 -7.59 15.21
N ARG A 93 0.14 -8.08 14.92
CA ARG A 93 -0.13 -8.91 13.74
C ARG A 93 0.05 -8.15 12.44
N THR A 94 -0.37 -6.90 12.38
CA THR A 94 -0.14 -6.00 11.23
C THR A 94 1.35 -5.90 10.90
N ARG A 95 2.20 -5.65 11.90
CA ARG A 95 3.66 -5.56 11.71
C ARG A 95 4.28 -6.90 11.34
N GLU A 96 3.84 -7.99 11.97
CA GLU A 96 4.31 -9.34 11.67
C GLU A 96 4.04 -9.70 10.19
N VAL A 97 2.83 -9.44 9.71
CA VAL A 97 2.44 -9.69 8.30
C VAL A 97 3.18 -8.74 7.34
N ALA A 98 3.27 -7.45 7.66
CA ALA A 98 4.03 -6.50 6.85
C ALA A 98 5.50 -6.95 6.67
N ARG A 99 6.12 -7.44 7.75
CA ARG A 99 7.46 -8.06 7.70
C ARG A 99 7.50 -9.27 6.79
N ALA A 100 6.52 -10.17 6.88
CA ALA A 100 6.45 -11.36 6.04
C ALA A 100 6.36 -11.00 4.56
N THR A 101 5.52 -10.03 4.18
CA THR A 101 5.40 -9.56 2.78
C THR A 101 6.69 -8.92 2.25
N ALA A 102 7.48 -8.28 3.12
CA ALA A 102 8.78 -7.71 2.76
C ALA A 102 9.87 -8.79 2.63
N ASN A 103 9.91 -9.74 3.57
CA ASN A 103 10.98 -10.74 3.71
C ASN A 103 11.25 -11.55 2.44
N VAL A 104 10.25 -11.78 1.61
CA VAL A 104 10.39 -12.61 0.40
C VAL A 104 11.34 -12.01 -0.66
N THR A 105 11.64 -10.70 -0.55
CA THR A 105 12.55 -9.96 -1.44
C THR A 105 13.42 -8.96 -0.69
N HIS A 106 12.82 -8.17 0.21
CA HIS A 106 13.38 -7.01 0.90
C HIS A 106 13.73 -7.34 2.36
N ASN A 107 14.50 -8.40 2.55
CA ASN A 107 14.90 -8.87 3.89
C ASN A 107 16.06 -8.07 4.52
N HIS A 108 16.41 -6.91 3.95
CA HIS A 108 17.29 -5.94 4.59
C HIS A 108 16.53 -5.21 5.71
N PRO A 109 17.15 -4.88 6.86
CA PRO A 109 16.48 -4.17 7.97
C PRO A 109 15.68 -2.93 7.53
N GLU A 110 16.23 -2.11 6.62
CA GLU A 110 15.55 -0.92 6.12
C GLU A 110 14.35 -1.24 5.21
N GLY A 111 14.43 -2.32 4.41
CA GLY A 111 13.30 -2.78 3.60
C GLY A 111 12.13 -3.28 4.45
N ILE A 112 12.44 -4.04 5.51
CA ILE A 112 11.45 -4.51 6.49
C ILE A 112 10.85 -3.32 7.25
N LYS A 113 11.71 -2.42 7.73
CA LYS A 113 11.31 -1.22 8.48
C LYS A 113 10.32 -0.36 7.67
N GLY A 114 10.58 -0.15 6.38
CA GLY A 114 9.70 0.62 5.51
C GLY A 114 8.31 0.02 5.39
N ALA A 115 8.22 -1.30 5.19
CA ALA A 115 6.94 -2.00 5.13
C ALA A 115 6.18 -1.95 6.48
N GLU A 116 6.86 -2.24 7.60
CA GLU A 116 6.25 -2.18 8.92
C GLU A 116 5.77 -0.77 9.27
N ALA A 117 6.54 0.27 8.97
CA ALA A 117 6.18 1.66 9.25
C ALA A 117 4.93 2.08 8.44
N THR A 118 4.89 1.76 7.15
CA THR A 118 3.75 2.06 6.28
C THR A 118 2.49 1.34 6.76
N ALA A 119 2.55 0.03 7.00
CA ALA A 119 1.41 -0.74 7.49
C ALA A 119 0.93 -0.26 8.87
N SER A 120 1.85 0.11 9.77
CA SER A 120 1.51 0.68 11.08
C SER A 120 0.77 2.00 10.97
N ALA A 121 1.23 2.90 10.08
CA ALA A 121 0.56 4.18 9.85
C ALA A 121 -0.87 3.99 9.31
N ILE A 122 -1.06 3.05 8.37
CA ILE A 122 -2.39 2.68 7.84
C ILE A 122 -3.27 2.12 8.96
N TYR A 123 -2.76 1.18 9.75
CA TYR A 123 -3.49 0.59 10.87
C TYR A 123 -3.95 1.65 11.87
N MET A 124 -3.06 2.56 12.27
CA MET A 124 -3.39 3.63 13.19
C MET A 124 -4.43 4.59 12.61
N ALA A 125 -4.26 4.99 11.35
CA ALA A 125 -5.17 5.90 10.66
C ALA A 125 -6.59 5.32 10.59
N ARG A 126 -6.75 4.05 10.17
CA ARG A 126 -8.09 3.41 10.10
C ARG A 126 -8.74 3.19 11.46
N ASN A 127 -7.96 3.13 12.53
CA ASN A 127 -8.45 3.00 13.91
C ASN A 127 -8.64 4.35 14.62
N GLY A 128 -8.59 5.46 13.88
CA GLY A 128 -8.96 6.79 14.37
C GLY A 128 -7.86 7.51 15.15
N SER A 129 -6.60 7.10 15.05
CA SER A 129 -5.48 7.86 15.63
C SER A 129 -5.32 9.21 14.93
N SER A 130 -4.95 10.23 15.70
CA SER A 130 -4.60 11.55 15.17
C SER A 130 -3.27 11.50 14.40
N LYS A 131 -3.00 12.52 13.61
CA LYS A 131 -1.73 12.65 12.89
C LYS A 131 -0.54 12.76 13.83
N GLU A 132 -0.72 13.43 14.95
CA GLU A 132 0.26 13.59 16.01
C GLU A 132 0.62 12.22 16.62
N GLU A 133 -0.39 11.41 16.96
CA GLU A 133 -0.18 10.04 17.49
C GLU A 133 0.52 9.13 16.47
N ILE A 134 0.14 9.21 15.18
CA ILE A 134 0.81 8.46 14.09
C ILE A 134 2.27 8.91 13.99
N LYS A 135 2.54 10.21 13.96
CA LYS A 135 3.89 10.78 13.91
C LYS A 135 4.75 10.27 15.06
N GLU A 136 4.27 10.47 16.30
CA GLU A 136 4.99 10.05 17.52
C GLU A 136 5.30 8.55 17.52
N TYR A 137 4.34 7.72 17.11
CA TYR A 137 4.53 6.27 17.02
C TYR A 137 5.62 5.91 16.00
N ILE A 138 5.55 6.47 14.79
CA ILE A 138 6.49 6.18 13.71
C ILE A 138 7.90 6.67 14.07
N GLU A 139 8.05 7.84 14.66
CA GLU A 139 9.36 8.35 15.11
C GLU A 139 9.95 7.47 16.21
N LYS A 140 9.14 7.07 17.19
CA LYS A 140 9.58 6.25 18.31
C LYS A 140 9.98 4.82 17.89
N GLU A 141 9.14 4.16 17.10
CA GLU A 141 9.32 2.73 16.78
C GLU A 141 10.27 2.50 15.61
N PHE A 142 10.30 3.42 14.64
CA PHE A 142 11.05 3.27 13.40
C PHE A 142 12.21 4.25 13.25
N HIS A 143 12.32 5.23 14.15
CA HIS A 143 13.40 6.23 14.16
C HIS A 143 13.50 7.03 12.86
N TYR A 144 12.36 7.28 12.19
CA TYR A 144 12.28 8.22 11.09
C TYR A 144 12.21 9.65 11.64
N ASN A 145 12.90 10.60 10.98
CA ASN A 145 12.77 12.01 11.30
C ASN A 145 11.60 12.62 10.51
N LEU A 146 10.48 12.86 11.17
CA LEU A 146 9.27 13.45 10.60
C LEU A 146 9.08 14.93 10.99
N ASP A 147 10.07 15.58 11.62
CA ASP A 147 10.01 17.00 11.98
C ASP A 147 10.27 17.95 10.80
N ARG A 148 10.73 17.42 9.68
CA ARG A 148 10.96 18.20 8.46
C ARG A 148 9.63 18.55 7.77
N THR A 149 9.62 19.68 7.07
CA THR A 149 8.49 20.10 6.24
C THR A 149 8.71 19.77 4.77
N LEU A 150 7.61 19.72 4.00
CA LEU A 150 7.69 19.53 2.54
C LEU A 150 8.48 20.66 1.86
N ASP A 151 8.38 21.88 2.38
CA ASP A 151 9.13 23.03 1.84
C ASP A 151 10.64 22.90 2.05
N GLU A 152 11.07 22.29 3.15
CA GLU A 152 12.48 21.97 3.41
C GLU A 152 12.96 20.78 2.56
N ILE A 153 12.09 19.82 2.26
CA ILE A 153 12.43 18.60 1.51
C ILE A 153 12.55 18.88 0.01
N ARG A 154 11.57 19.58 -0.59
CA ARG A 154 11.44 19.79 -2.05
C ARG A 154 12.71 20.27 -2.76
N PRO A 155 13.48 21.27 -2.24
CA PRO A 155 14.64 21.76 -2.96
C PRO A 155 15.76 20.74 -3.15
N GLY A 156 15.83 19.74 -2.29
CA GLY A 156 16.91 18.74 -2.28
C GLY A 156 16.46 17.32 -2.61
N TYR A 157 15.16 17.09 -2.80
CA TYR A 157 14.63 15.76 -3.09
C TYR A 157 14.77 15.43 -4.58
N HIS A 158 15.19 14.22 -4.86
CA HIS A 158 15.37 13.71 -6.22
C HIS A 158 15.06 12.21 -6.25
N MET A 159 15.16 11.58 -7.41
CA MET A 159 14.91 10.14 -7.57
C MET A 159 15.72 9.34 -6.56
N ASP A 160 15.02 8.63 -5.68
CA ASP A 160 15.59 7.74 -4.69
C ASP A 160 14.59 6.58 -4.44
N GLU A 161 15.03 5.36 -4.69
CA GLU A 161 14.21 4.15 -4.59
C GLU A 161 14.41 3.42 -3.26
N THR A 162 14.98 4.08 -2.23
CA THR A 162 15.23 3.46 -0.93
C THR A 162 14.11 3.73 0.08
N CYS A 163 13.80 2.76 0.93
CA CYS A 163 12.85 2.94 2.02
C CYS A 163 13.19 4.13 2.93
N GLN A 164 14.49 4.33 3.21
CA GLN A 164 14.95 5.38 4.13
C GLN A 164 14.66 6.79 3.64
N ARG A 165 14.50 6.97 2.31
CA ARG A 165 14.28 8.28 1.70
C ARG A 165 12.91 8.43 1.02
N THR A 166 12.17 7.36 0.89
CA THR A 166 10.80 7.39 0.36
C THR A 166 9.75 7.38 1.46
N VAL A 167 9.88 6.45 2.42
CA VAL A 167 8.85 6.25 3.44
C VAL A 167 8.63 7.46 4.36
N PRO A 168 9.68 8.07 4.96
CA PRO A 168 9.47 9.24 5.80
C PRO A 168 8.90 10.43 5.01
N GLU A 169 9.35 10.67 3.78
CA GLU A 169 8.84 11.74 2.92
C GLU A 169 7.36 11.51 2.54
N ALA A 170 6.97 10.27 2.26
CA ALA A 170 5.57 9.92 2.01
C ALA A 170 4.68 10.13 3.25
N ILE A 171 5.17 9.78 4.44
CA ILE A 171 4.46 10.01 5.69
C ILE A 171 4.34 11.52 5.97
N ILE A 172 5.39 12.32 5.75
CA ILE A 172 5.34 13.79 5.90
C ILE A 172 4.32 14.39 4.94
N ALA A 173 4.24 13.91 3.69
CA ALA A 173 3.26 14.36 2.71
C ALA A 173 1.81 14.14 3.21
N PHE A 174 1.55 13.01 3.87
CA PHE A 174 0.28 12.76 4.56
C PHE A 174 0.10 13.68 5.78
N LEU A 175 1.10 13.82 6.65
CA LEU A 175 0.99 14.61 7.88
C LEU A 175 0.65 16.08 7.60
N GLU A 176 1.19 16.68 6.54
CA GLU A 176 0.91 18.06 6.15
C GLU A 176 -0.38 18.25 5.33
N SER A 177 -1.04 17.17 4.91
CA SER A 177 -2.25 17.25 4.08
C SER A 177 -3.49 17.63 4.90
N LYS A 178 -4.50 18.13 4.23
CA LYS A 178 -5.82 18.47 4.82
C LYS A 178 -6.95 17.56 4.33
N ASP A 179 -6.74 16.84 3.23
CA ASP A 179 -7.66 15.86 2.66
C ASP A 179 -6.88 14.85 1.79
N PHE A 180 -7.57 13.84 1.24
CA PHE A 180 -6.97 12.80 0.41
C PHE A 180 -6.27 13.37 -0.84
N GLU A 181 -6.94 14.27 -1.57
CA GLU A 181 -6.37 14.85 -2.80
C GLU A 181 -5.14 15.69 -2.49
N ASP A 182 -5.17 16.45 -1.41
CA ASP A 182 -4.04 17.27 -0.95
C ASP A 182 -2.83 16.39 -0.57
N ALA A 183 -3.08 15.23 0.08
CA ALA A 183 -2.02 14.26 0.40
C ALA A 183 -1.32 13.75 -0.86
N ILE A 184 -2.08 13.35 -1.88
CA ILE A 184 -1.50 12.92 -3.16
C ILE A 184 -0.74 14.06 -3.85
N ARG A 185 -1.28 15.28 -3.86
CA ARG A 185 -0.62 16.45 -4.42
C ARG A 185 0.69 16.78 -3.71
N ASN A 186 0.71 16.67 -2.40
CA ASN A 186 1.91 16.81 -1.57
C ASN A 186 2.98 15.79 -1.97
N ALA A 187 2.63 14.52 -2.05
CA ALA A 187 3.56 13.46 -2.46
C ALA A 187 4.13 13.73 -3.87
N VAL A 188 3.27 13.99 -4.86
CA VAL A 188 3.69 14.26 -6.24
C VAL A 188 4.53 15.53 -6.34
N SER A 189 4.29 16.55 -5.50
CA SER A 189 5.04 17.81 -5.51
C SER A 189 6.51 17.68 -5.12
N LEU A 190 6.88 16.58 -4.47
CA LEU A 190 8.28 16.29 -4.13
C LEU A 190 9.11 15.91 -5.36
N GLY A 191 8.50 15.40 -6.42
CA GLY A 191 9.22 14.83 -7.54
C GLY A 191 9.83 13.47 -7.21
N GLY A 192 10.83 13.06 -8.00
CA GLY A 192 11.50 11.76 -7.81
C GLY A 192 10.58 10.57 -8.14
N ASP A 193 10.54 9.59 -7.29
CA ASP A 193 9.73 8.36 -7.39
C ASP A 193 8.28 8.63 -6.95
N THR A 194 7.54 9.39 -7.75
CA THR A 194 6.24 9.97 -7.37
C THR A 194 5.10 8.96 -7.34
N ASP A 195 5.15 7.87 -8.07
CA ASP A 195 4.18 6.78 -8.01
C ASP A 195 4.29 6.03 -6.68
N THR A 196 5.50 5.67 -6.26
CA THR A 196 5.72 5.04 -4.96
C THR A 196 5.42 5.99 -3.78
N LEU A 197 5.84 7.26 -3.86
CA LEU A 197 5.43 8.27 -2.86
C LEU A 197 3.91 8.35 -2.78
N GLY A 198 3.24 8.42 -3.93
CA GLY A 198 1.79 8.44 -4.04
C GLY A 198 1.11 7.19 -3.50
N ALA A 199 1.65 6.00 -3.76
CA ALA A 199 1.12 4.73 -3.26
C ALA A 199 1.17 4.67 -1.72
N ILE A 200 2.31 5.01 -1.12
CA ILE A 200 2.48 5.01 0.35
C ILE A 200 1.60 6.09 1.00
N THR A 201 1.71 7.34 0.54
CA THR A 201 0.93 8.46 1.07
C THR A 201 -0.56 8.23 0.92
N GLY A 202 -0.99 7.76 -0.27
CA GLY A 202 -2.39 7.50 -0.59
C GLY A 202 -2.99 6.41 0.29
N SER A 203 -2.26 5.34 0.54
CA SER A 203 -2.73 4.25 1.42
C SER A 203 -3.00 4.73 2.86
N ILE A 204 -2.15 5.61 3.38
CA ILE A 204 -2.34 6.18 4.72
C ILE A 204 -3.49 7.22 4.71
N ALA A 205 -3.52 8.08 3.68
CA ALA A 205 -4.53 9.10 3.53
C ALA A 205 -5.94 8.53 3.30
N GLU A 206 -6.06 7.42 2.56
CA GLU A 206 -7.32 6.68 2.43
C GLU A 206 -7.83 6.19 3.78
N ALA A 207 -6.96 5.59 4.57
CA ALA A 207 -7.29 5.08 5.88
C ALA A 207 -7.73 6.18 6.85
N PHE A 208 -7.21 7.40 6.69
CA PHE A 208 -7.47 8.54 7.57
C PHE A 208 -8.67 9.37 7.13
N TYR A 209 -8.78 9.69 5.84
CA TYR A 209 -9.79 10.60 5.29
C TYR A 209 -10.94 9.91 4.55
N GLY A 210 -10.71 8.68 4.11
CA GLY A 210 -11.50 8.05 3.06
C GLY A 210 -11.21 8.61 1.67
N ILE A 211 -11.84 8.04 0.66
CA ILE A 211 -11.76 8.49 -0.75
C ILE A 211 -13.16 8.77 -1.27
N SER A 212 -13.32 9.84 -2.06
CA SER A 212 -14.60 10.14 -2.69
C SER A 212 -14.94 9.14 -3.81
N ASP A 213 -16.24 8.86 -4.00
CA ASP A 213 -16.74 7.95 -5.04
C ASP A 213 -16.27 8.32 -6.45
N VAL A 214 -16.15 9.63 -6.71
CA VAL A 214 -15.66 10.14 -7.99
C VAL A 214 -14.20 9.72 -8.23
N LEU A 215 -13.35 9.82 -7.22
CA LEU A 215 -11.95 9.41 -7.34
C LEU A 215 -11.82 7.89 -7.44
N ILE A 216 -12.61 7.11 -6.70
CA ILE A 216 -12.65 5.65 -6.79
C ILE A 216 -13.04 5.23 -8.22
N ALA A 217 -14.13 5.77 -8.77
CA ALA A 217 -14.59 5.45 -10.12
C ALA A 217 -13.53 5.80 -11.17
N GLU A 218 -12.86 6.94 -11.03
CA GLU A 218 -11.82 7.39 -11.94
C GLU A 218 -10.57 6.49 -11.86
N CYS A 219 -10.17 6.03 -10.68
CA CYS A 219 -9.08 5.05 -10.50
C CYS A 219 -9.45 3.71 -11.13
N ARG A 220 -10.63 3.18 -10.82
CA ARG A 220 -11.11 1.89 -11.35
C ARG A 220 -11.19 1.88 -12.88
N SER A 221 -11.50 3.01 -13.53
CA SER A 221 -11.50 3.11 -14.99
C SER A 221 -10.13 3.03 -15.66
N ARG A 222 -9.04 3.01 -14.89
CA ARG A 222 -7.64 2.99 -15.37
C ARG A 222 -6.87 1.74 -15.01
N ILE A 223 -7.46 0.87 -14.23
CA ILE A 223 -6.90 -0.45 -13.91
C ILE A 223 -7.55 -1.52 -14.78
N ASP A 224 -7.01 -2.73 -14.74
CA ASP A 224 -7.52 -3.83 -15.55
C ASP A 224 -8.86 -4.32 -15.02
N GLU A 225 -9.91 -4.18 -15.85
CA GLU A 225 -11.25 -4.64 -15.53
C GLU A 225 -11.30 -6.18 -15.53
N GLY A 226 -11.91 -6.76 -14.51
CA GLY A 226 -12.07 -8.20 -14.34
C GLY A 226 -10.88 -8.92 -13.67
N LEU A 227 -9.73 -8.27 -13.46
CA LEU A 227 -8.62 -8.83 -12.68
C LEU A 227 -8.37 -8.02 -11.42
N MET A 228 -7.91 -6.77 -11.58
CA MET A 228 -7.62 -5.92 -10.42
C MET A 228 -8.91 -5.49 -9.70
N THR A 229 -9.99 -5.24 -10.44
CA THR A 229 -11.28 -4.85 -9.86
C THR A 229 -11.89 -5.96 -9.01
N ASP A 230 -11.79 -7.22 -9.42
CA ASP A 230 -12.34 -8.35 -8.66
C ASP A 230 -11.68 -8.47 -7.28
N ILE A 231 -10.36 -8.29 -7.19
CA ILE A 231 -9.65 -8.30 -5.91
C ILE A 231 -10.03 -7.10 -5.04
N LEU A 232 -10.21 -5.92 -5.64
CA LEU A 232 -10.67 -4.74 -4.90
C LEU A 232 -12.10 -4.90 -4.38
N ASP A 233 -12.99 -5.53 -5.14
CA ASP A 233 -14.36 -5.81 -4.73
C ASP A 233 -14.39 -6.82 -3.57
N GLU A 234 -13.56 -7.86 -3.62
CA GLU A 234 -13.40 -8.79 -2.50
C GLU A 234 -12.87 -8.09 -1.24
N PHE A 235 -11.92 -7.16 -1.41
CA PHE A 235 -11.39 -6.34 -0.33
C PHE A 235 -12.48 -5.47 0.30
N ASP A 236 -13.26 -4.76 -0.53
CA ASP A 236 -14.36 -3.91 -0.09
C ASP A 236 -15.43 -4.73 0.66
N HIS A 237 -15.72 -5.94 0.17
CA HIS A 237 -16.64 -6.88 0.85
C HIS A 237 -16.15 -7.27 2.24
N ILE A 238 -14.91 -7.71 2.38
CA ILE A 238 -14.33 -8.13 3.67
C ILE A 238 -14.26 -6.97 4.67
N LEU A 239 -13.99 -5.75 4.17
CA LEU A 239 -13.96 -4.53 5.00
C LEU A 239 -15.35 -3.95 5.29
N GLY A 240 -16.43 -4.59 4.82
CA GLY A 240 -17.80 -4.11 5.00
C GLY A 240 -18.11 -2.80 4.30
N ARG A 241 -17.43 -2.54 3.16
CA ARG A 241 -17.56 -1.30 2.38
C ARG A 241 -18.50 -1.46 1.18
N ASP A 242 -19.18 -2.58 1.03
CA ASP A 242 -20.11 -2.86 -0.06
C ASP A 242 -21.28 -1.88 -0.06
N LYS A 243 -21.39 -1.05 -1.08
CA LYS A 243 -22.51 -0.09 -1.28
C LYS A 243 -23.84 -0.78 -1.60
N ASN A 244 -23.86 -2.07 -1.89
CA ASN A 244 -25.04 -2.83 -2.33
C ASN A 244 -25.74 -3.64 -1.22
N ALA A 245 -25.18 -3.75 0.00
CA ALA A 245 -25.79 -4.52 1.09
C ALA A 245 -27.07 -3.85 1.66
N ASP A 246 -27.18 -2.51 1.57
CA ASP A 246 -28.31 -1.76 2.15
C ASP A 246 -29.56 -1.68 1.24
N SER A 247 -29.51 -2.13 -0.02
CA SER A 247 -30.65 -2.06 -0.94
C SER A 247 -31.62 -3.24 -0.85
N ASP A 248 -31.15 -4.40 -0.37
CA ASP A 248 -31.97 -5.62 -0.33
C ASP A 248 -32.77 -5.78 0.98
N GLU A 249 -32.37 -5.14 2.09
CA GLU A 249 -33.18 -5.18 3.32
C GLU A 249 -34.40 -4.25 3.32
N LYS A 250 -34.45 -3.24 2.45
CA LYS A 250 -35.59 -2.32 2.38
C LYS A 250 -36.74 -2.77 1.47
N ASN A 251 -36.56 -3.79 0.66
CA ASN A 251 -37.60 -4.32 -0.22
C ASN A 251 -38.32 -5.57 0.31
N GLY A 252 -37.94 -6.07 1.50
CA GLY A 252 -38.54 -7.27 2.10
C GLY A 252 -39.75 -7.03 3.00
N THR A 253 -40.16 -5.78 3.27
CA THR A 253 -41.19 -5.51 4.30
C THR A 253 -42.40 -4.71 3.75
N GLN A 254 -42.88 -5.06 2.55
CA GLN A 254 -44.21 -4.62 2.11
C GLN A 254 -44.86 -5.72 1.27
N ALA A 255 -45.29 -6.78 1.91
CA ALA A 255 -46.33 -7.67 1.41
C ALA A 255 -46.87 -8.53 2.56
N ASN A 256 -47.81 -7.96 3.34
CA ASN A 256 -48.97 -8.69 3.92
C ASN A 256 -49.97 -7.66 4.49
#